data_b62eafe77d1d6c94e7aa7ed5fd657917
#
_entry.id   b62eafe77d1d6c94e7aa7ed5fd657917
#
_cell.length_a   1.000
_cell.length_b   1.000
_cell.length_c   1.000
_cell.angle_alpha   90.00
_cell.angle_beta   90.00
_cell.angle_gamma   90.00
#
_symmetry.space_group_name_H-M   'P 1'
#
loop_
_entity.id
_entity.type
_entity.pdbx_description
1 polymer ?
#
loop_
_entity_poly.entity_id
_entity_poly.type
_entity_poly.pdbx_seq_one_letter_code
_entity_poly.pdbx_strand_id
1 'polypeptide(L)'
;KKSKIKNLLMDQRFVAGLGNIYCNEVLFLCKISPTRSVKKINRAEIIMILKSIKKILKEAIFLGGSSIKNFSNVEGQVGNFQQKFNVYGREGLSCRMLKCSGTIKKVYTSNRSSFYCPKCQK
;
A
#
# COMPACT_ATOMS: atom_id res chain seq x y z
N LYS A 1 -18.59 2.26 13.39
CA LYS A 1 -17.71 1.13 13.44
C LYS A 1 -16.27 1.50 13.65
N LYS A 2 -15.53 0.61 14.25
CA LYS A 2 -14.14 0.88 14.58
C LYS A 2 -13.18 0.20 13.64
N SER A 3 -13.59 -0.01 12.42
CA SER A 3 -12.75 -0.65 11.43
C SER A 3 -11.56 0.23 11.08
N LYS A 4 -10.43 -0.42 10.86
CA LYS A 4 -9.26 0.28 10.37
C LYS A 4 -9.35 0.46 8.88
N ILE A 5 -8.74 1.54 8.40
CA ILE A 5 -8.83 1.88 6.98
C ILE A 5 -8.30 0.74 6.09
N LYS A 6 -7.26 0.06 6.52
CA LYS A 6 -6.72 -1.01 5.70
C LYS A 6 -7.71 -2.16 5.54
N ASN A 7 -8.46 -2.47 6.59
CA ASN A 7 -9.45 -3.54 6.50
C ASN A 7 -10.52 -3.21 5.46
N LEU A 8 -10.93 -1.95 5.41
CA LEU A 8 -11.90 -1.52 4.42
C LEU A 8 -11.36 -1.67 3.01
N LEU A 9 -10.12 -1.26 2.80
CA LEU A 9 -9.51 -1.34 1.47
C LEU A 9 -9.30 -2.79 1.02
N MET A 10 -9.12 -3.70 1.96
CA MET A 10 -8.96 -5.11 1.63
C MET A 10 -10.28 -5.81 1.34
N ASP A 11 -11.39 -5.17 1.68
CA ASP A 11 -12.70 -5.77 1.49
C ASP A 11 -13.10 -5.70 0.02
N GLN A 12 -13.20 -6.86 -0.60
CA GLN A 12 -13.48 -6.95 -2.03
C GLN A 12 -14.83 -6.35 -2.42
N ARG A 13 -15.72 -6.17 -1.45
CA ARG A 13 -16.99 -5.54 -1.73
C ARG A 13 -16.86 -4.05 -2.01
N PHE A 14 -15.79 -3.43 -1.50
CA PHE A 14 -15.58 -1.99 -1.70
C PHE A 14 -14.56 -1.71 -2.78
N VAL A 15 -13.46 -2.46 -2.79
CA VAL A 15 -12.40 -2.25 -3.77
C VAL A 15 -12.00 -3.60 -4.34
N ALA A 16 -12.64 -3.98 -5.42
CA ALA A 16 -12.35 -5.24 -6.07
C ALA A 16 -10.95 -5.21 -6.67
N GLY A 17 -10.18 -6.26 -6.42
CA GLY A 17 -8.89 -6.42 -7.04
C GLY A 17 -7.71 -5.78 -6.34
N LEU A 18 -7.96 -5.05 -5.26
CA LEU A 18 -6.86 -4.44 -4.52
C LEU A 18 -6.35 -5.42 -3.46
N GLY A 19 -5.16 -5.96 -3.68
CA GLY A 19 -4.59 -6.91 -2.74
C GLY A 19 -3.80 -6.26 -1.64
N ASN A 20 -3.27 -7.09 -0.75
CA ASN A 20 -2.52 -6.60 0.41
C ASN A 20 -1.33 -5.72 0.02
N ILE A 21 -0.61 -6.11 -1.01
CA ILE A 21 0.56 -5.35 -1.45
C ILE A 21 0.17 -3.92 -1.82
N TYR A 22 -0.85 -3.78 -2.65
CA TYR A 22 -1.23 -2.46 -3.14
C TYR A 22 -1.97 -1.64 -2.09
N CYS A 23 -2.65 -2.27 -1.15
CA CYS A 23 -3.23 -1.54 -0.04
C CYS A 23 -2.14 -0.80 0.75
N ASN A 24 -1.03 -1.48 0.99
CA ASN A 24 0.08 -0.84 1.69
C ASN A 24 0.62 0.33 0.91
N GLU A 25 0.76 0.18 -0.40
CA GLU A 25 1.31 1.24 -1.24
C GLU A 25 0.38 2.44 -1.35
N VAL A 26 -0.91 2.18 -1.45
CA VAL A 26 -1.90 3.27 -1.49
C VAL A 26 -1.85 4.09 -0.22
N LEU A 27 -1.82 3.43 0.93
CA LEU A 27 -1.81 4.14 2.21
C LEU A 27 -0.53 4.93 2.39
N PHE A 28 0.58 4.43 1.88
CA PHE A 28 1.83 5.18 1.93
C PHE A 28 1.71 6.48 1.12
N LEU A 29 1.16 6.40 -0.09
CA LEU A 29 1.02 7.58 -0.93
C LEU A 29 0.10 8.61 -0.30
N CYS A 30 -0.90 8.16 0.44
CA CYS A 30 -1.85 9.06 1.09
C CYS A 30 -1.38 9.53 2.45
N LYS A 31 -0.25 9.03 2.93
CA LYS A 31 0.30 9.36 4.23
C LYS A 31 -0.64 8.99 5.38
N ILE A 32 -1.35 7.90 5.21
CA ILE A 32 -2.31 7.42 6.21
C ILE A 32 -1.81 6.10 6.77
N SER A 33 -1.79 6.01 8.11
CA SER A 33 -1.41 4.76 8.77
C SER A 33 -2.44 3.67 8.50
N PRO A 34 -1.98 2.44 8.25
CA PRO A 34 -2.92 1.33 8.05
C PRO A 34 -3.77 1.04 9.29
N THR A 35 -3.33 1.53 10.44
CA THR A 35 -4.08 1.31 11.68
C THR A 35 -5.07 2.42 12.00
N ARG A 36 -5.15 3.44 11.17
CA ARG A 36 -6.06 4.53 11.44
C ARG A 36 -7.51 4.06 11.28
N SER A 37 -8.37 4.53 12.18
CA SER A 37 -9.78 4.21 12.13
C SER A 37 -10.45 4.89 10.94
N VAL A 38 -11.36 4.18 10.29
CA VAL A 38 -12.12 4.73 9.17
C VAL A 38 -12.85 6.02 9.58
N LYS A 39 -13.32 6.07 10.82
CA LYS A 39 -14.04 7.24 11.31
C LYS A 39 -13.19 8.51 11.31
N LYS A 40 -11.89 8.36 11.35
CA LYS A 40 -10.99 9.51 11.41
C LYS A 40 -10.44 9.91 10.05
N ILE A 41 -10.98 9.34 9.00
CA ILE A 41 -10.59 9.70 7.63
C ILE A 41 -11.50 10.82 7.15
N ASN A 42 -10.92 11.93 6.73
CA ASN A 42 -11.72 13.04 6.25
C ASN A 42 -11.97 12.92 4.74
N ARG A 43 -12.83 13.81 4.22
CA ARG A 43 -13.21 13.75 2.83
C ARG A 43 -12.03 13.90 1.87
N ALA A 44 -11.13 14.82 2.17
CA ALA A 44 -9.97 15.04 1.31
C ALA A 44 -9.11 13.78 1.25
N GLU A 45 -8.98 13.08 2.37
CA GLU A 45 -8.20 11.86 2.41
C GLU A 45 -8.87 10.75 1.61
N ILE A 46 -10.19 10.68 1.65
CA ILE A 46 -10.93 9.70 0.86
C ILE A 46 -10.68 9.92 -0.63
N ILE A 47 -10.74 11.17 -1.06
CA ILE A 47 -10.49 11.51 -2.46
C ILE A 47 -9.07 11.11 -2.85
N MET A 48 -8.11 11.39 -1.99
CA MET A 48 -6.72 11.03 -2.23
C MET A 48 -6.54 9.51 -2.34
N ILE A 49 -7.22 8.77 -1.47
CA ILE A 49 -7.17 7.31 -1.52
C ILE A 49 -7.67 6.80 -2.86
N LEU A 50 -8.82 7.31 -3.32
CA LEU A 50 -9.39 6.87 -4.59
C LEU A 50 -8.47 7.18 -5.76
N LYS A 51 -7.87 8.35 -5.77
CA LYS A 51 -6.93 8.72 -6.82
C LYS A 51 -5.69 7.83 -6.79
N SER A 52 -5.20 7.53 -5.61
CA SER A 52 -4.02 6.68 -5.46
C SER A 52 -4.29 5.26 -5.91
N ILE A 53 -5.48 4.75 -5.62
CA ILE A 53 -5.84 3.41 -6.09
C ILE A 53 -5.81 3.36 -7.61
N LYS A 54 -6.40 4.34 -8.27
CA LYS A 54 -6.41 4.38 -9.72
C LYS A 54 -5.00 4.44 -10.29
N LYS A 55 -4.16 5.29 -9.70
CA LYS A 55 -2.79 5.44 -10.16
C LYS A 55 -2.01 4.14 -10.03
N ILE A 56 -2.11 3.52 -8.87
CA ILE A 56 -1.33 2.31 -8.60
C ILE A 56 -1.78 1.16 -9.48
N LEU A 57 -3.08 0.99 -9.67
CA LEU A 57 -3.56 -0.09 -10.51
C LEU A 57 -3.18 0.13 -11.97
N LYS A 58 -3.17 1.36 -12.43
CA LYS A 58 -2.72 1.66 -13.78
C LYS A 58 -1.25 1.30 -13.96
N GLU A 59 -0.43 1.66 -12.99
CA GLU A 59 1.00 1.36 -13.06
C GLU A 59 1.25 -0.13 -13.04
N ALA A 60 0.48 -0.86 -12.23
CA ALA A 60 0.64 -2.30 -12.16
C ALA A 60 0.32 -2.95 -13.50
N ILE A 61 -0.71 -2.48 -14.17
CA ILE A 61 -1.09 -3.01 -15.48
C ILE A 61 0.00 -2.66 -16.50
N PHE A 62 0.48 -1.43 -16.46
CA PHE A 62 1.50 -0.98 -17.40
C PHE A 62 2.79 -1.79 -17.27
N LEU A 63 3.15 -2.17 -16.05
CA LEU A 63 4.40 -2.88 -15.80
C LEU A 63 4.29 -4.39 -16.04
N GLY A 64 3.24 -4.84 -16.68
CA GLY A 64 3.09 -6.25 -16.98
C GLY A 64 2.17 -6.95 -16.00
N GLY A 65 1.49 -6.16 -15.22
CA GLY A 65 0.45 -6.68 -14.37
C GLY A 65 0.89 -6.94 -12.96
N SER A 66 -0.10 -7.02 -12.11
CA SER A 66 0.06 -7.34 -10.71
C SER A 66 -0.05 -8.84 -10.49
N SER A 67 -0.16 -9.60 -11.55
CA SER A 67 -0.37 -11.03 -11.46
C SER A 67 0.90 -11.75 -11.02
N ILE A 68 0.74 -12.63 -10.07
CA ILE A 68 1.84 -13.47 -9.62
C ILE A 68 2.35 -14.36 -10.74
N LYS A 69 1.49 -14.71 -11.66
CA LYS A 69 1.88 -15.51 -12.81
C LYS A 69 2.98 -14.84 -13.62
N ASN A 70 2.90 -13.54 -13.74
CA ASN A 70 3.91 -12.81 -14.50
C ASN A 70 5.25 -12.83 -13.79
N PHE A 71 5.24 -12.88 -12.48
CA PHE A 71 6.46 -12.98 -11.72
C PHE A 71 7.22 -14.26 -12.02
N SER A 72 6.50 -15.37 -12.08
CA SER A 72 7.13 -16.67 -12.27
C SER A 72 7.67 -16.84 -13.67
N ASN A 73 7.24 -16.05 -14.61
CA ASN A 73 7.63 -16.20 -16.00
C ASN A 73 8.87 -15.43 -16.41
N VAL A 74 9.18 -14.35 -15.70
CA VAL A 74 10.31 -13.50 -16.09
C VAL A 74 11.08 -13.08 -14.85
N GLU A 75 12.16 -13.77 -14.60
CA GLU A 75 12.97 -13.58 -13.41
C GLU A 75 13.41 -12.14 -13.19
N GLY A 76 13.95 -11.52 -14.21
CA GLY A 76 14.43 -10.15 -14.08
C GLY A 76 13.35 -9.17 -13.71
N GLN A 77 12.13 -9.44 -14.15
CA GLN A 77 11.03 -8.55 -13.86
C GLN A 77 10.52 -8.68 -12.44
N VAL A 78 10.66 -9.85 -11.85
CA VAL A 78 10.24 -10.03 -10.47
C VAL A 78 11.02 -9.08 -9.57
N GLY A 79 12.33 -9.08 -9.69
CA GLY A 79 13.16 -8.19 -8.89
C GLY A 79 12.87 -6.73 -9.16
N ASN A 80 12.73 -6.38 -10.43
CA ASN A 80 12.46 -4.99 -10.79
C ASN A 80 11.11 -4.52 -10.25
N PHE A 81 10.11 -5.38 -10.33
CA PHE A 81 8.78 -5.04 -9.86
C PHE A 81 8.80 -4.80 -8.34
N GLN A 82 9.47 -5.67 -7.62
CA GLN A 82 9.59 -5.53 -6.17
C GLN A 82 10.28 -4.22 -5.80
N GLN A 83 11.27 -3.82 -6.54
CA GLN A 83 12.01 -2.60 -6.26
C GLN A 83 11.18 -1.34 -6.42
N LYS A 84 10.02 -1.44 -7.08
CA LYS A 84 9.15 -0.29 -7.26
C LYS A 84 8.27 -0.01 -6.05
N PHE A 85 8.17 -0.95 -5.15
CA PHE A 85 7.34 -0.74 -3.95
C PHE A 85 8.02 0.23 -3.00
N ASN A 86 7.20 1.03 -2.35
CA ASN A 86 7.70 2.00 -1.39
C ASN A 86 7.80 1.45 0.02
N VAL A 87 6.88 0.60 0.40
CA VAL A 87 6.85 0.07 1.76
C VAL A 87 6.78 -1.45 1.82
N TYR A 88 6.10 -2.07 0.90
CA TYR A 88 5.88 -3.50 0.99
C TYR A 88 7.19 -4.27 0.93
N GLY A 89 7.43 -5.10 1.94
CA GLY A 89 8.65 -5.89 2.00
C GLY A 89 9.89 -5.10 2.37
N ARG A 90 9.74 -3.86 2.80
CA ARG A 90 10.88 -3.00 3.08
C ARG A 90 11.06 -2.68 4.57
N GLU A 91 10.52 -3.50 5.44
CA GLU A 91 10.69 -3.25 6.87
C GLU A 91 12.18 -3.13 7.23
N GLY A 92 12.48 -2.17 8.08
CA GLY A 92 13.85 -1.89 8.47
C GLY A 92 14.62 -0.99 7.52
N LEU A 93 14.04 -0.68 6.37
CA LEU A 93 14.71 0.18 5.40
C LEU A 93 14.20 1.62 5.52
N SER A 94 14.97 2.55 4.97
CA SER A 94 14.61 3.96 5.02
C SER A 94 13.36 4.27 4.21
N CYS A 95 12.57 5.21 4.71
CA CYS A 95 11.40 5.68 3.99
C CYS A 95 11.83 6.37 2.69
N ARG A 96 11.12 6.09 1.61
CA ARG A 96 11.43 6.69 0.31
C ARG A 96 10.84 8.08 0.12
N MET A 97 10.02 8.53 1.05
CA MET A 97 9.45 9.86 0.95
C MET A 97 10.55 10.91 1.09
N LEU A 98 10.53 11.88 0.20
CA LEU A 98 11.54 12.94 0.20
C LEU A 98 11.57 13.64 1.55
N LYS A 99 12.77 13.83 2.07
CA LYS A 99 13.00 14.51 3.34
C LYS A 99 12.44 13.77 4.55
N CYS A 100 12.10 12.52 4.41
CA CYS A 100 11.64 11.73 5.54
C CYS A 100 12.78 10.87 6.07
N SER A 101 13.03 10.95 7.37
CA SER A 101 14.07 10.17 8.00
C SER A 101 13.52 8.93 8.70
N GLY A 102 12.29 8.57 8.40
CA GLY A 102 11.67 7.41 9.04
C GLY A 102 12.17 6.10 8.52
N THR A 103 11.80 5.04 9.24
CA THR A 103 12.14 3.67 8.87
C THR A 103 10.84 2.90 8.74
N ILE A 104 10.74 2.10 7.69
CA ILE A 104 9.54 1.31 7.43
C ILE A 104 9.37 0.27 8.53
N LYS A 105 8.17 0.17 9.05
CA LYS A 105 7.82 -0.82 10.06
C LYS A 105 6.82 -1.81 9.52
N LYS A 106 6.86 -3.00 10.10
CA LYS A 106 5.92 -4.07 9.75
C LYS A 106 5.07 -4.39 10.96
N VAL A 107 3.76 -4.38 10.79
CA VAL A 107 2.83 -4.77 11.84
C VAL A 107 1.79 -5.70 11.24
N TYR A 108 1.10 -6.43 12.09
CA TYR A 108 0.02 -7.30 11.61
C TYR A 108 -1.31 -6.65 11.90
N THR A 109 -2.16 -6.59 10.88
CA THR A 109 -3.50 -6.11 11.02
C THR A 109 -4.43 -7.16 10.43
N SER A 110 -5.33 -7.70 11.23
CA SER A 110 -6.28 -8.72 10.78
C SER A 110 -5.60 -9.86 10.02
N ASN A 111 -4.55 -10.41 10.60
CA ASN A 111 -3.81 -11.57 10.08
C ASN A 111 -3.06 -11.30 8.78
N ARG A 112 -2.83 -10.04 8.44
CA ARG A 112 -2.05 -9.70 7.27
C ARG A 112 -0.96 -8.73 7.64
N SER A 113 0.17 -8.83 6.93
CA SER A 113 1.29 -7.93 7.16
C SER A 113 0.97 -6.54 6.62
N SER A 114 1.27 -5.53 7.41
CA SER A 114 1.14 -4.14 6.99
C SER A 114 2.48 -3.46 7.13
N PHE A 115 2.86 -2.72 6.10
CA PHE A 115 4.15 -2.02 6.06
C PHE A 115 3.88 -0.53 5.93
N TYR A 116 4.52 0.26 6.77
CA TYR A 116 4.28 1.71 6.71
C TYR A 116 5.42 2.47 7.38
N CYS A 117 5.47 3.77 7.09
CA CYS A 117 6.41 4.66 7.75
C CYS A 117 5.69 5.40 8.86
N PRO A 118 6.05 5.17 10.13
CA PRO A 118 5.34 5.84 11.23
C PRO A 118 5.54 7.36 11.25
N LYS A 119 6.53 7.87 10.57
CA LYS A 119 6.74 9.32 10.50
C LYS A 119 5.87 9.97 9.45
N CYS A 120 5.74 9.36 8.27
CA CYS A 120 4.96 9.92 7.18
C CYS A 120 3.48 9.61 7.30
N GLN A 121 3.16 8.43 7.78
CA GLN A 121 1.79 7.94 7.80
C GLN A 121 1.20 8.07 9.20
N LYS A 122 0.18 8.86 9.31
CA LYS A 122 -0.51 9.10 10.58
C LYS A 122 -1.97 8.59 10.57
#